data_033cd4f3a8e7ebfca5d26aa1c49a054e
#
_entry.id   033cd4f3a8e7ebfca5d26aa1c49a054e
#
_cell.length_a   1.000
_cell.length_b   1.000
_cell.length_c   1.000
_cell.angle_alpha   90.00
_cell.angle_beta   90.00
_cell.angle_gamma   90.00
#
_symmetry.space_group_name_H-M   'P 1'
#
loop_
_entity.id
_entity.type
_entity.pdbx_description
1 polymer ?
#
loop_
_entity_poly.entity_id
_entity_poly.type
_entity_poly.pdbx_seq_one_letter_code
_entity_poly.pdbx_strand_id
1 'polypeptide(L)'
;LIAAIARVVEDRPSRGFWKCSHVLRRTRPDWNPQRIYRVYKAMRLNLRRAAKRRLPKRERVALYVPRLPDTVWSVDFMSDALTCGRRFRTFNVVDDFNREVLHIEVDTSINSHRLVRVFEQIKHDHGLPQVVRSDNGPEFLGDAFTSWLEVNGVAINYIQPGKPNQNAFIERFNRTFREEVLDQHLFTRLDDIREATHWWMIDYNEERPHDALGGLTPTEYRNQHARRSTFDVSA
;
A
#
# COMPACT_ATOMS: atom_id res chain seq x y z
N LEU A 1 -27.91 12.23 5.13
CA LEU A 1 -26.94 11.29 5.67
C LEU A 1 -27.02 9.92 4.99
N ILE A 2 -28.22 9.30 4.88
CA ILE A 2 -28.41 7.98 4.24
C ILE A 2 -27.85 7.99 2.81
N ALA A 3 -28.29 8.93 1.96
CA ALA A 3 -27.83 9.03 0.57
C ALA A 3 -26.28 9.24 0.47
N ALA A 4 -25.71 10.01 1.37
CA ALA A 4 -24.26 10.22 1.40
C ALA A 4 -23.49 8.95 1.80
N ILE A 5 -23.98 8.17 2.75
CA ILE A 5 -23.40 6.88 3.14
C ILE A 5 -23.51 5.90 1.95
N ALA A 6 -24.71 5.80 1.33
CA ALA A 6 -24.95 4.92 0.19
C ALA A 6 -23.95 5.20 -0.94
N ARG A 7 -23.81 6.46 -1.33
CA ARG A 7 -22.87 6.86 -2.39
C ARG A 7 -21.42 6.45 -2.10
N VAL A 8 -20.92 6.68 -0.88
CA VAL A 8 -19.54 6.31 -0.50
C VAL A 8 -19.33 4.80 -0.51
N VAL A 9 -20.36 4.03 -0.11
CA VAL A 9 -20.28 2.55 -0.09
C VAL A 9 -20.44 1.96 -1.48
N GLU A 10 -21.29 2.52 -2.33
CA GLU A 10 -21.45 2.12 -3.74
C GLU A 10 -20.17 2.34 -4.53
N ASP A 11 -19.48 3.46 -4.29
CA ASP A 11 -18.21 3.77 -4.93
C ASP A 11 -17.10 2.81 -4.52
N ARG A 12 -17.03 2.44 -3.24
CA ARG A 12 -15.98 1.56 -2.68
C ARG A 12 -16.55 0.57 -1.65
N PRO A 13 -17.16 -0.54 -2.08
CA PRO A 13 -17.83 -1.50 -1.19
C PRO A 13 -16.90 -2.18 -0.17
N SER A 14 -15.62 -2.31 -0.48
CA SER A 14 -14.60 -2.90 0.40
C SER A 14 -14.22 -2.02 1.59
N ARG A 15 -14.59 -0.73 1.58
CA ARG A 15 -14.29 0.22 2.66
C ARG A 15 -15.25 0.01 3.81
N GLY A 16 -14.73 -0.41 4.97
CA GLY A 16 -15.52 -0.53 6.21
C GLY A 16 -15.92 0.82 6.79
N PHE A 17 -16.73 0.77 7.88
CA PHE A 17 -17.33 1.94 8.53
C PHE A 17 -16.35 3.11 8.77
N TRP A 18 -15.17 2.85 9.34
CA TRP A 18 -14.24 3.93 9.69
C TRP A 18 -13.78 4.72 8.48
N LYS A 19 -13.45 4.05 7.37
CA LYS A 19 -13.05 4.73 6.13
C LYS A 19 -14.21 5.52 5.53
N CYS A 20 -15.42 4.96 5.52
CA CYS A 20 -16.63 5.67 5.11
C CYS A 20 -16.83 6.93 5.97
N SER A 21 -16.69 6.83 7.29
CA SER A 21 -16.83 7.95 8.22
C SER A 21 -15.77 9.03 7.97
N HIS A 22 -14.51 8.67 7.72
CA HIS A 22 -13.46 9.63 7.41
C HIS A 22 -13.73 10.39 6.11
N VAL A 23 -14.14 9.70 5.05
CA VAL A 23 -14.52 10.33 3.77
C VAL A 23 -15.66 11.33 3.95
N LEU A 24 -16.74 10.92 4.63
CA LEU A 24 -17.89 11.78 4.88
C LEU A 24 -17.53 13.03 5.71
N ARG A 25 -16.67 12.89 6.71
CA ARG A 25 -16.27 14.00 7.58
C ARG A 25 -15.31 14.99 6.94
N ARG A 26 -14.72 14.70 5.79
CA ARG A 26 -13.96 15.69 5.01
C ARG A 26 -14.87 16.80 4.48
N THR A 27 -16.08 16.43 4.02
CA THR A 27 -17.06 17.40 3.51
C THR A 27 -18.03 17.89 4.58
N ARG A 28 -18.24 17.10 5.64
CA ARG A 28 -19.18 17.37 6.74
C ARG A 28 -18.51 17.08 8.08
N PRO A 29 -17.59 17.94 8.53
CA PRO A 29 -16.85 17.73 9.78
C PRO A 29 -17.73 17.76 11.03
N ASP A 30 -18.91 18.39 10.93
CA ASP A 30 -19.97 18.46 11.95
C ASP A 30 -20.65 17.11 12.21
N TRP A 31 -20.50 16.13 11.33
CA TRP A 31 -21.16 14.83 11.51
C TRP A 31 -20.44 13.96 12.53
N ASN A 32 -21.14 13.70 13.65
CA ASN A 32 -20.64 12.82 14.70
C ASN A 32 -20.51 11.37 14.20
N PRO A 33 -19.33 10.72 14.35
CA PRO A 33 -19.12 9.33 13.97
C PRO A 33 -20.15 8.35 14.54
N GLN A 34 -20.62 8.56 15.76
CA GLN A 34 -21.65 7.71 16.38
C GLN A 34 -23.00 7.80 15.63
N ARG A 35 -23.36 9.01 15.16
CA ARG A 35 -24.56 9.20 14.34
C ARG A 35 -24.43 8.51 13.00
N ILE A 36 -23.26 8.64 12.35
CA ILE A 36 -22.96 7.94 11.08
C ILE A 36 -23.04 6.42 11.30
N TYR A 37 -22.44 5.91 12.39
CA TYR A 37 -22.43 4.47 12.69
C TYR A 37 -23.84 3.88 12.90
N ARG A 38 -24.71 4.59 13.61
CA ARG A 38 -26.10 4.14 13.81
C ARG A 38 -26.84 3.96 12.48
N VAL A 39 -26.68 4.92 11.55
CA VAL A 39 -27.30 4.86 10.23
C VAL A 39 -26.66 3.77 9.37
N TYR A 40 -25.32 3.70 9.36
CA TYR A 40 -24.57 2.66 8.65
C TYR A 40 -24.98 1.24 9.08
N LYS A 41 -25.15 1.03 10.37
CA LYS A 41 -25.63 -0.24 10.93
C LYS A 41 -27.07 -0.54 10.55
N ALA A 42 -27.96 0.47 10.60
CA ALA A 42 -29.36 0.33 10.20
C ALA A 42 -29.49 -0.04 8.71
N MET A 43 -28.61 0.46 7.85
CA MET A 43 -28.51 0.10 6.43
C MET A 43 -27.88 -1.29 6.20
N ARG A 44 -27.48 -2.03 7.25
CA ARG A 44 -26.83 -3.37 7.18
C ARG A 44 -25.55 -3.42 6.37
N LEU A 45 -24.79 -2.33 6.32
CA LEU A 45 -23.58 -2.18 5.53
C LEU A 45 -22.31 -2.73 6.22
N ASN A 46 -22.44 -3.34 7.41
CA ASN A 46 -21.30 -3.93 8.10
C ASN A 46 -20.72 -5.09 7.28
N LEU A 47 -19.43 -5.00 6.96
CA LEU A 47 -18.71 -6.07 6.28
C LEU A 47 -18.72 -7.34 7.16
N ARG A 48 -18.97 -8.50 6.53
CA ARG A 48 -18.87 -9.78 7.22
C ARG A 48 -17.44 -10.01 7.68
N ARG A 49 -17.24 -10.28 8.95
CA ARG A 49 -15.93 -10.66 9.48
C ARG A 49 -15.75 -12.16 9.28
N ALA A 50 -14.71 -12.56 8.54
CA ALA A 50 -14.28 -13.95 8.55
C ALA A 50 -13.86 -14.34 9.98
N ALA A 51 -14.24 -15.55 10.41
CA ALA A 51 -13.84 -16.08 11.71
C ALA A 51 -12.29 -16.18 11.74
N LYS A 52 -11.68 -15.45 12.65
CA LYS A 52 -10.22 -15.51 12.84
C LYS A 52 -9.87 -16.85 13.48
N ARG A 53 -9.06 -17.69 12.82
CA ARG A 53 -8.38 -18.80 13.49
C ARG A 53 -7.54 -18.22 14.64
N ARG A 54 -7.72 -18.74 15.86
CA ARG A 54 -6.86 -18.43 17.00
C ARG A 54 -5.49 -19.05 16.74
N LEU A 55 -4.56 -18.24 16.25
CA LEU A 55 -3.16 -18.64 16.20
C LEU A 55 -2.50 -18.41 17.57
N PRO A 56 -1.48 -19.22 17.95
CA PRO A 56 -0.71 -18.99 19.17
C PRO A 56 -0.23 -17.53 19.23
N LYS A 57 -0.22 -16.97 20.44
CA LYS A 57 0.34 -15.63 20.67
C LYS A 57 1.83 -15.66 20.31
N ARG A 58 2.21 -14.99 19.21
CA ARG A 58 3.60 -14.71 18.89
C ARG A 58 4.00 -13.41 19.57
N GLU A 59 5.24 -13.32 20.05
CA GLU A 59 5.82 -12.06 20.51
C GLU A 59 5.75 -11.05 19.34
N ARG A 60 5.12 -9.92 19.62
CA ARG A 60 5.03 -8.83 18.66
C ARG A 60 6.25 -7.94 18.83
N VAL A 61 7.25 -8.14 17.99
CA VAL A 61 8.32 -7.15 17.86
C VAL A 61 7.72 -5.97 17.07
N ALA A 62 7.81 -4.77 17.66
CA ALA A 62 7.36 -3.56 16.97
C ALA A 62 8.22 -3.36 15.72
N LEU A 63 7.55 -3.21 14.57
CA LEU A 63 8.24 -2.89 13.33
C LEU A 63 8.74 -1.45 13.40
N TYR A 64 10.00 -1.23 13.03
CA TYR A 64 10.54 0.12 12.92
C TYR A 64 9.75 0.92 11.86
N VAL A 65 9.20 2.05 12.28
CA VAL A 65 8.53 3.01 11.40
C VAL A 65 9.50 4.17 11.19
N PRO A 66 9.93 4.45 9.95
CA PRO A 66 10.74 5.60 9.64
C PRO A 66 10.07 6.91 10.09
N ARG A 67 10.88 7.91 10.44
CA ARG A 67 10.38 9.24 10.83
C ARG A 67 10.29 10.22 9.66
N LEU A 68 10.95 9.91 8.56
CA LEU A 68 11.00 10.73 7.35
C LEU A 68 10.64 9.89 6.12
N PRO A 69 10.06 10.49 5.09
CA PRO A 69 9.82 9.83 3.82
C PRO A 69 11.15 9.38 3.20
N ASP A 70 11.07 8.43 2.31
CA ASP A 70 12.20 7.93 1.51
C ASP A 70 13.37 7.38 2.36
N THR A 71 13.12 7.03 3.63
CA THR A 71 14.11 6.38 4.49
C THR A 71 14.16 4.87 4.25
N VAL A 72 13.00 4.21 4.25
CA VAL A 72 12.89 2.76 4.01
C VAL A 72 11.73 2.50 3.07
N TRP A 73 12.01 1.87 1.94
CA TRP A 73 10.97 1.31 1.08
C TRP A 73 10.90 -0.20 1.24
N SER A 74 9.71 -0.71 1.47
CA SER A 74 9.43 -2.14 1.46
C SER A 74 9.00 -2.57 0.06
N VAL A 75 9.55 -3.68 -0.40
CA VAL A 75 9.24 -4.25 -1.71
C VAL A 75 8.84 -5.71 -1.59
N ASP A 76 7.95 -6.16 -2.47
CA ASP A 76 7.51 -7.54 -2.50
C ASP A 76 6.84 -7.89 -3.83
N PHE A 77 6.76 -9.19 -4.11
CA PHE A 77 6.07 -9.74 -5.27
C PHE A 77 4.73 -10.36 -4.89
N MET A 78 3.76 -10.19 -5.78
CA MET A 78 2.54 -10.99 -5.78
C MET A 78 2.44 -11.76 -7.10
N SER A 79 1.66 -12.85 -7.09
CA SER A 79 1.37 -13.64 -8.28
C SER A 79 -0.12 -13.87 -8.41
N ASP A 80 -0.61 -13.84 -9.65
CA ASP A 80 -1.98 -14.15 -10.01
C ASP A 80 -2.06 -14.69 -11.45
N ALA A 81 -3.27 -14.90 -11.98
CA ALA A 81 -3.47 -15.41 -13.33
C ALA A 81 -4.60 -14.66 -14.05
N LEU A 82 -4.42 -14.46 -15.35
CA LEU A 82 -5.47 -14.04 -16.26
C LEU A 82 -6.54 -15.13 -16.43
N THR A 83 -7.72 -14.78 -16.92
CA THR A 83 -8.83 -15.72 -17.18
C THR A 83 -8.44 -16.87 -18.10
N CYS A 84 -7.48 -16.66 -19.00
CA CYS A 84 -6.91 -17.70 -19.87
C CYS A 84 -5.90 -18.62 -19.16
N GLY A 85 -5.66 -18.46 -17.86
CA GLY A 85 -4.70 -19.24 -17.07
C GLY A 85 -3.25 -18.77 -17.17
N ARG A 86 -2.92 -17.76 -18.00
CA ARG A 86 -1.58 -17.19 -18.09
C ARG A 86 -1.22 -16.50 -16.79
N ARG A 87 -0.14 -16.91 -16.13
CA ARG A 87 0.34 -16.30 -14.89
C ARG A 87 0.98 -14.94 -15.15
N PHE A 88 0.81 -14.04 -14.19
CA PHE A 88 1.51 -12.77 -14.12
C PHE A 88 1.98 -12.51 -12.68
N ARG A 89 2.87 -11.58 -12.53
CA ARG A 89 3.38 -11.10 -11.23
C ARG A 89 3.18 -9.59 -11.14
N THR A 90 3.02 -9.11 -9.92
CA THR A 90 3.20 -7.69 -9.61
C THR A 90 4.42 -7.53 -8.73
N PHE A 91 5.19 -6.48 -8.95
CA PHE A 91 6.26 -6.03 -8.08
C PHE A 91 5.83 -4.70 -7.48
N ASN A 92 5.72 -4.66 -6.16
CA ASN A 92 5.12 -3.57 -5.41
C ASN A 92 6.19 -2.84 -4.60
N VAL A 93 6.16 -1.51 -4.60
CA VAL A 93 7.09 -0.64 -3.86
C VAL A 93 6.28 0.33 -3.01
N VAL A 94 6.52 0.32 -1.68
CA VAL A 94 5.79 1.13 -0.71
C VAL A 94 6.76 1.84 0.23
N ASP A 95 6.56 3.13 0.48
CA ASP A 95 7.28 3.86 1.53
C ASP A 95 6.74 3.48 2.91
N ASP A 96 7.63 3.00 3.78
CA ASP A 96 7.28 2.59 5.14
C ASP A 96 6.91 3.77 6.05
N PHE A 97 7.27 4.99 5.71
CA PHE A 97 6.94 6.19 6.48
C PHE A 97 5.44 6.49 6.43
N ASN A 98 4.91 6.73 5.25
CA ASN A 98 3.53 7.18 5.03
C ASN A 98 2.64 6.15 4.33
N ARG A 99 3.13 4.94 4.08
CA ARG A 99 2.39 3.86 3.38
C ARG A 99 2.04 4.19 1.93
N GLU A 100 2.69 5.19 1.35
CA GLU A 100 2.52 5.58 -0.05
C GLU A 100 2.97 4.45 -0.96
N VAL A 101 2.15 4.09 -1.94
CA VAL A 101 2.56 3.19 -3.01
C VAL A 101 3.27 4.01 -4.08
N LEU A 102 4.55 3.72 -4.29
CA LEU A 102 5.38 4.45 -5.23
C LEU A 102 5.31 3.85 -6.63
N HIS A 103 5.21 2.52 -6.70
CA HIS A 103 5.11 1.81 -7.97
C HIS A 103 4.50 0.42 -7.82
N ILE A 104 3.77 -0.01 -8.84
CA ILE A 104 3.34 -1.40 -9.05
C ILE A 104 3.66 -1.78 -10.49
N GLU A 105 4.68 -2.60 -10.67
CA GLU A 105 5.01 -3.17 -11.98
C GLU A 105 4.20 -4.43 -12.24
N VAL A 106 3.59 -4.56 -13.42
CA VAL A 106 2.79 -5.73 -13.80
C VAL A 106 3.36 -6.38 -15.05
N ASP A 107 3.86 -7.62 -14.93
CA ASP A 107 4.37 -8.38 -16.07
C ASP A 107 4.26 -9.90 -15.83
N THR A 108 4.48 -10.69 -16.87
CA THR A 108 4.56 -12.16 -16.76
C THR A 108 5.89 -12.63 -16.19
N SER A 109 6.95 -11.84 -16.35
CA SER A 109 8.28 -12.13 -15.83
C SER A 109 8.96 -10.84 -15.41
N ILE A 110 9.40 -10.79 -14.17
CA ILE A 110 10.12 -9.64 -13.61
C ILE A 110 11.40 -10.19 -12.99
N ASN A 111 12.54 -9.95 -13.65
CA ASN A 111 13.86 -10.36 -13.21
C ASN A 111 14.65 -9.16 -12.66
N SER A 112 15.89 -9.37 -12.18
CA SER A 112 16.75 -8.33 -11.61
C SER A 112 16.98 -7.14 -12.55
N HIS A 113 17.15 -7.36 -13.86
CA HIS A 113 17.28 -6.28 -14.84
C HIS A 113 16.00 -5.47 -14.99
N ARG A 114 14.83 -6.11 -14.86
CA ARG A 114 13.56 -5.38 -14.85
C ARG A 114 13.41 -4.53 -13.60
N LEU A 115 13.85 -5.04 -12.43
CA LEU A 115 13.90 -4.25 -11.21
C LEU A 115 14.73 -2.98 -11.36
N VAL A 116 15.89 -3.08 -11.96
CA VAL A 116 16.74 -1.89 -12.27
C VAL A 116 15.95 -0.86 -13.07
N ARG A 117 15.26 -1.27 -14.14
CA ARG A 117 14.47 -0.33 -14.96
C ARG A 117 13.33 0.32 -14.18
N VAL A 118 12.65 -0.45 -13.31
CA VAL A 118 11.60 0.08 -12.42
C VAL A 118 12.20 1.10 -11.46
N PHE A 119 13.31 0.77 -10.82
CA PHE A 119 13.96 1.70 -9.89
C PHE A 119 14.53 2.95 -10.56
N GLU A 120 15.02 2.88 -11.81
CA GLU A 120 15.41 4.07 -12.59
C GLU A 120 14.20 4.98 -12.86
N GLN A 121 13.03 4.41 -13.17
CA GLN A 121 11.81 5.19 -13.32
C GLN A 121 11.40 5.85 -12.00
N ILE A 122 11.34 5.09 -10.89
CA ILE A 122 11.00 5.63 -9.58
C ILE A 122 12.00 6.72 -9.16
N LYS A 123 13.31 6.51 -9.43
CA LYS A 123 14.36 7.49 -9.15
C LYS A 123 14.12 8.82 -9.86
N HIS A 124 13.64 8.78 -11.09
CA HIS A 124 13.32 9.98 -11.86
C HIS A 124 12.11 10.74 -11.24
N ASP A 125 11.09 10.01 -10.79
CA ASP A 125 9.82 10.59 -10.37
C ASP A 125 9.79 10.97 -8.87
N HIS A 126 10.48 10.21 -8.02
CA HIS A 126 10.42 10.31 -6.55
C HIS A 126 11.80 10.42 -5.87
N GLY A 127 12.88 10.09 -6.56
CA GLY A 127 14.19 9.91 -5.93
C GLY A 127 14.41 8.46 -5.48
N LEU A 128 15.31 8.27 -4.50
CA LEU A 128 15.67 6.94 -3.99
C LEU A 128 15.61 6.89 -2.46
N PRO A 129 15.33 5.71 -1.87
CA PRO A 129 15.36 5.52 -0.43
C PRO A 129 16.79 5.38 0.08
N GLN A 130 16.97 5.50 1.38
CA GLN A 130 18.22 5.10 2.02
C GLN A 130 18.35 3.57 2.09
N VAL A 131 17.23 2.86 2.30
CA VAL A 131 17.19 1.41 2.46
C VAL A 131 16.02 0.80 1.71
N VAL A 132 16.27 -0.26 0.95
CA VAL A 132 15.24 -1.16 0.42
C VAL A 132 15.12 -2.37 1.32
N ARG A 133 13.91 -2.70 1.75
CA ARG A 133 13.60 -3.91 2.51
C ARG A 133 12.89 -4.92 1.61
N SER A 134 13.46 -6.13 1.50
CA SER A 134 12.92 -7.22 0.69
C SER A 134 13.02 -8.58 1.38
N ASP A 135 12.36 -9.58 0.85
CA ASP A 135 12.69 -10.98 1.12
C ASP A 135 13.99 -11.39 0.38
N ASN A 136 14.38 -12.67 0.52
CA ASN A 136 15.56 -13.24 -0.15
C ASN A 136 15.20 -13.83 -1.52
N GLY A 137 14.27 -13.23 -2.25
CA GLY A 137 13.91 -13.67 -3.59
C GLY A 137 15.11 -13.59 -4.56
N PRO A 138 15.23 -14.53 -5.51
CA PRO A 138 16.36 -14.56 -6.45
C PRO A 138 16.47 -13.29 -7.29
N GLU A 139 15.37 -12.59 -7.53
CA GLU A 139 15.34 -11.32 -8.25
C GLU A 139 16.07 -10.20 -7.49
N PHE A 140 15.98 -10.20 -6.15
CA PHE A 140 16.64 -9.22 -5.28
C PHE A 140 18.11 -9.57 -5.00
N LEU A 141 18.47 -10.83 -5.14
CA LEU A 141 19.86 -11.32 -4.99
C LEU A 141 20.65 -11.24 -6.31
N GLY A 142 19.99 -10.94 -7.43
CA GLY A 142 20.63 -10.90 -8.74
C GLY A 142 21.66 -9.75 -8.85
N ASP A 143 22.84 -10.03 -9.40
CA ASP A 143 23.96 -9.11 -9.51
C ASP A 143 23.59 -7.76 -10.15
N ALA A 144 22.70 -7.77 -11.15
CA ALA A 144 22.26 -6.54 -11.80
C ALA A 144 21.59 -5.57 -10.83
N PHE A 145 20.74 -6.08 -9.94
CA PHE A 145 20.01 -5.24 -8.99
C PHE A 145 20.89 -4.84 -7.80
N THR A 146 21.68 -5.76 -7.25
CA THR A 146 22.56 -5.48 -6.11
C THR A 146 23.65 -4.48 -6.47
N SER A 147 24.30 -4.65 -7.64
CA SER A 147 25.28 -3.69 -8.13
C SER A 147 24.68 -2.31 -8.41
N TRP A 148 23.43 -2.27 -8.93
CA TRP A 148 22.74 -1.02 -9.16
C TRP A 148 22.44 -0.28 -7.84
N LEU A 149 21.99 -1.00 -6.81
CA LEU A 149 21.77 -0.41 -5.49
C LEU A 149 23.06 0.17 -4.90
N GLU A 150 24.17 -0.57 -5.00
CA GLU A 150 25.47 -0.14 -4.51
C GLU A 150 25.93 1.16 -5.22
N VAL A 151 25.86 1.20 -6.54
CA VAL A 151 26.23 2.40 -7.34
C VAL A 151 25.39 3.62 -6.95
N ASN A 152 24.12 3.41 -6.58
CA ASN A 152 23.21 4.48 -6.19
C ASN A 152 23.23 4.78 -4.68
N GLY A 153 24.06 4.13 -3.89
CA GLY A 153 24.20 4.35 -2.45
C GLY A 153 22.97 3.90 -1.64
N VAL A 154 22.19 2.96 -2.17
CA VAL A 154 20.99 2.41 -1.51
C VAL A 154 21.34 1.12 -0.79
N ALA A 155 21.13 1.06 0.51
CA ALA A 155 21.33 -0.16 1.29
C ALA A 155 20.17 -1.15 1.06
N ILE A 156 20.46 -2.46 1.09
CA ILE A 156 19.42 -3.48 1.06
C ILE A 156 19.36 -4.20 2.41
N ASN A 157 18.14 -4.38 2.93
CA ASN A 157 17.87 -5.08 4.18
C ASN A 157 16.97 -6.29 3.90
N TYR A 158 17.58 -7.47 3.86
CA TYR A 158 16.86 -8.72 3.68
C TYR A 158 16.18 -9.14 4.98
N ILE A 159 14.89 -9.48 4.91
CA ILE A 159 14.18 -10.03 6.06
C ILE A 159 14.72 -11.41 6.43
N GLN A 160 14.74 -11.70 7.71
CA GLN A 160 15.20 -13.01 8.19
C GLN A 160 14.21 -14.12 7.81
N PRO A 161 14.67 -15.28 7.35
CA PRO A 161 13.81 -16.42 7.07
C PRO A 161 12.90 -16.76 8.26
N GLY A 162 11.61 -16.97 8.02
CA GLY A 162 10.62 -17.28 9.06
C GLY A 162 10.16 -16.10 9.92
N LYS A 163 10.58 -14.86 9.63
CA LYS A 163 10.13 -13.64 10.31
C LYS A 163 9.34 -12.70 9.38
N PRO A 164 8.17 -13.11 8.86
CA PRO A 164 7.38 -12.28 7.94
C PRO A 164 6.97 -10.93 8.56
N ASN A 165 6.86 -10.87 9.90
CA ASN A 165 6.54 -9.60 10.57
C ASN A 165 7.52 -8.45 10.24
N GLN A 166 8.74 -8.76 9.77
CA GLN A 166 9.72 -7.74 9.38
C GLN A 166 9.32 -7.02 8.08
N ASN A 167 8.39 -7.58 7.27
CA ASN A 167 7.85 -6.96 6.05
C ASN A 167 6.34 -6.66 6.14
N ALA A 168 5.82 -6.47 7.37
CA ALA A 168 4.38 -6.38 7.60
C ALA A 168 3.69 -5.21 6.90
N PHE A 169 4.41 -4.14 6.52
CA PHE A 169 3.82 -3.01 5.80
C PHE A 169 3.45 -3.38 4.37
N ILE A 170 4.38 -3.99 3.63
CA ILE A 170 4.12 -4.44 2.27
C ILE A 170 3.14 -5.63 2.25
N GLU A 171 3.20 -6.55 3.22
CA GLU A 171 2.21 -7.64 3.34
C GLU A 171 0.79 -7.10 3.54
N ARG A 172 0.64 -6.06 4.38
CA ARG A 172 -0.63 -5.37 4.57
C ARG A 172 -1.11 -4.68 3.30
N PHE A 173 -0.19 -4.02 2.60
CA PHE A 173 -0.45 -3.40 1.30
C PHE A 173 -0.90 -4.44 0.28
N ASN A 174 -0.14 -5.52 0.09
CA ASN A 174 -0.42 -6.61 -0.85
C ASN A 174 -1.82 -7.22 -0.61
N ARG A 175 -2.19 -7.40 0.64
CA ARG A 175 -3.54 -7.86 0.99
C ARG A 175 -4.60 -6.87 0.52
N THR A 176 -4.39 -5.58 0.76
CA THR A 176 -5.33 -4.54 0.35
C THR A 176 -5.45 -4.47 -1.17
N PHE A 177 -4.33 -4.52 -1.90
CA PHE A 177 -4.30 -4.54 -3.36
C PHE A 177 -5.01 -5.77 -3.91
N ARG A 178 -4.78 -6.95 -3.32
CA ARG A 178 -5.51 -8.18 -3.69
C ARG A 178 -7.01 -8.02 -3.50
N GLU A 179 -7.44 -7.63 -2.30
CA GLU A 179 -8.88 -7.51 -1.94
C GLU A 179 -9.60 -6.42 -2.74
N GLU A 180 -8.92 -5.34 -3.11
CA GLU A 180 -9.53 -4.17 -3.75
C GLU A 180 -9.37 -4.13 -5.29
N VAL A 181 -8.44 -4.91 -5.86
CA VAL A 181 -8.19 -4.95 -7.31
C VAL A 181 -8.26 -6.37 -7.85
N LEU A 182 -7.37 -7.26 -7.41
CA LEU A 182 -7.22 -8.57 -8.07
C LEU A 182 -8.43 -9.47 -7.86
N ASP A 183 -9.03 -9.47 -6.66
CA ASP A 183 -10.20 -10.29 -6.33
C ASP A 183 -11.54 -9.65 -6.79
N GLN A 184 -11.53 -8.39 -7.24
CA GLN A 184 -12.75 -7.70 -7.68
C GLN A 184 -13.02 -7.86 -9.17
N HIS A 185 -12.01 -8.20 -9.97
CA HIS A 185 -12.11 -8.21 -11.42
C HIS A 185 -11.55 -9.51 -12.02
N LEU A 186 -12.13 -9.92 -13.13
CA LEU A 186 -11.60 -10.97 -13.99
C LEU A 186 -10.84 -10.32 -15.15
N PHE A 187 -9.52 -10.41 -15.12
CA PHE A 187 -8.67 -9.79 -16.13
C PHE A 187 -8.42 -10.74 -17.30
N THR A 188 -8.54 -10.22 -18.53
CA THR A 188 -8.28 -10.95 -19.76
C THR A 188 -6.90 -10.64 -20.35
N ARG A 189 -6.40 -9.42 -20.13
CA ARG A 189 -5.13 -8.93 -20.64
C ARG A 189 -4.32 -8.24 -19.53
N LEU A 190 -3.00 -8.19 -19.69
CA LEU A 190 -2.12 -7.46 -18.76
C LEU A 190 -2.41 -5.95 -18.72
N ASP A 191 -2.81 -5.40 -19.87
CA ASP A 191 -3.11 -3.97 -19.94
C ASP A 191 -4.34 -3.59 -19.13
N ASP A 192 -5.34 -4.48 -19.03
CA ASP A 192 -6.50 -4.28 -18.17
C ASP A 192 -6.07 -4.17 -16.68
N ILE A 193 -5.09 -4.99 -16.27
CA ILE A 193 -4.55 -4.96 -14.91
C ILE A 193 -3.73 -3.67 -14.69
N ARG A 194 -2.90 -3.28 -15.66
CA ARG A 194 -2.09 -2.06 -15.58
C ARG A 194 -2.95 -0.82 -15.42
N GLU A 195 -4.02 -0.72 -16.21
CA GLU A 195 -4.98 0.37 -16.12
C GLU A 195 -5.69 0.40 -14.75
N ALA A 196 -6.25 -0.73 -14.32
CA ALA A 196 -6.90 -0.84 -13.01
C ALA A 196 -5.95 -0.50 -11.87
N THR A 197 -4.69 -0.96 -11.96
CA THR A 197 -3.63 -0.69 -10.99
C THR A 197 -3.29 0.81 -10.93
N HIS A 198 -3.17 1.46 -12.09
CA HIS A 198 -2.86 2.90 -12.18
C HIS A 198 -3.92 3.74 -11.44
N TRP A 199 -5.19 3.54 -11.76
CA TRP A 199 -6.28 4.28 -11.12
C TRP A 199 -6.42 3.96 -9.64
N TRP A 200 -6.18 2.70 -9.27
CA TRP A 200 -6.22 2.30 -7.86
C TRP A 200 -5.06 2.91 -7.05
N MET A 201 -3.85 3.04 -7.63
CA MET A 201 -2.72 3.71 -6.97
C MET A 201 -3.02 5.17 -6.64
N ILE A 202 -3.65 5.89 -7.57
CA ILE A 202 -4.08 7.29 -7.34
C ILE A 202 -5.09 7.33 -6.19
N ASP A 203 -6.15 6.51 -6.26
CA ASP A 203 -7.15 6.43 -5.18
C ASP A 203 -6.52 6.04 -3.83
N TYR A 204 -5.59 5.09 -3.83
CA TYR A 204 -4.91 4.63 -2.63
C TYR A 204 -4.08 5.74 -1.96
N ASN A 205 -3.34 6.51 -2.74
CA ASN A 205 -2.46 7.55 -2.23
C ASN A 205 -3.20 8.86 -1.90
N GLU A 206 -4.22 9.23 -2.68
CA GLU A 206 -4.84 10.56 -2.60
C GLU A 206 -6.20 10.58 -1.91
N GLU A 207 -6.97 9.47 -2.01
CA GLU A 207 -8.36 9.46 -1.56
C GLU A 207 -8.63 8.48 -0.40
N ARG A 208 -7.84 7.41 -0.31
CA ARG A 208 -8.08 6.34 0.65
C ARG A 208 -7.60 6.69 2.04
N PRO A 209 -8.49 6.80 3.08
CA PRO A 209 -8.05 7.05 4.45
C PRO A 209 -7.33 5.83 5.04
N HIS A 210 -6.25 6.08 5.79
CA HIS A 210 -5.48 5.05 6.47
C HIS A 210 -5.58 5.18 7.99
N ASP A 211 -6.05 4.14 8.67
CA ASP A 211 -6.18 4.13 10.13
C ASP A 211 -4.84 4.35 10.83
N ALA A 212 -3.74 3.80 10.25
CA ALA A 212 -2.39 3.96 10.77
C ALA A 212 -1.84 5.39 10.64
N LEU A 213 -2.45 6.22 9.79
CA LEU A 213 -2.11 7.62 9.57
C LEU A 213 -3.15 8.57 10.18
N GLY A 214 -3.95 8.08 11.14
CA GLY A 214 -4.98 8.90 11.79
C GLY A 214 -6.16 9.26 10.87
N GLY A 215 -6.40 8.48 9.82
CA GLY A 215 -7.44 8.73 8.83
C GLY A 215 -7.02 9.65 7.68
N LEU A 216 -5.76 10.05 7.64
CA LEU A 216 -5.19 10.76 6.49
C LEU A 216 -4.89 9.80 5.34
N THR A 217 -4.78 10.34 4.13
CA THR A 217 -4.19 9.62 3.00
C THR A 217 -2.67 9.64 3.08
N PRO A 218 -1.96 8.75 2.36
CA PRO A 218 -0.50 8.81 2.24
C PRO A 218 0.02 10.19 1.84
N THR A 219 -0.57 10.80 0.82
CA THR A 219 -0.19 12.14 0.32
C THR A 219 -0.45 13.23 1.35
N GLU A 220 -1.61 13.23 2.01
CA GLU A 220 -1.91 14.20 3.08
C GLU A 220 -0.91 14.08 4.24
N TYR A 221 -0.59 12.84 4.65
CA TYR A 221 0.36 12.58 5.73
C TYR A 221 1.76 13.08 5.36
N ARG A 222 2.25 12.79 4.15
CA ARG A 222 3.54 13.30 3.64
C ARG A 222 3.59 14.83 3.68
N ASN A 223 2.57 15.49 3.15
CA ASN A 223 2.50 16.94 3.09
C ASN A 223 2.48 17.62 4.47
N GLN A 224 1.81 17.05 5.46
CA GLN A 224 1.80 17.57 6.83
C GLN A 224 3.16 17.46 7.49
N HIS A 225 3.91 16.39 7.23
CA HIS A 225 5.22 16.18 7.84
C HIS A 225 6.33 16.94 7.10
N ALA A 226 6.24 17.11 5.80
CA ALA A 226 7.15 17.97 5.04
C ALA A 226 7.10 19.43 5.52
N ARG A 227 5.91 19.95 5.83
CA ARG A 227 5.74 21.30 6.38
C ARG A 227 6.32 21.46 7.79
N ARG A 228 6.26 20.42 8.63
CA ARG A 228 6.84 20.46 9.99
C ARG A 228 8.36 20.51 9.96
N SER A 229 9.02 19.77 9.07
CA SER A 229 10.49 19.76 8.97
C SER A 229 11.07 21.09 8.49
N THR A 230 10.31 21.91 7.74
CA THR A 230 10.75 23.25 7.32
C THR A 230 10.63 24.31 8.43
N PHE A 231 9.79 24.08 9.44
CA PHE A 231 9.67 24.99 10.60
C PHE A 231 10.70 24.70 11.71
N ASP A 232 11.16 23.45 11.85
CA ASP A 232 12.14 23.05 12.87
C ASP A 232 13.60 23.45 12.51
N VAL A 233 13.85 23.89 11.28
CA VAL A 233 15.18 24.36 10.83
C VAL A 233 15.35 25.88 11.04
N SER A 234 14.33 26.57 11.51
CA SER A 234 14.31 28.03 11.70
C SER A 234 14.28 28.46 13.18
N ALA A 235 14.67 27.58 14.12
CA ALA A 235 14.71 27.89 15.55
C ALA A 235 16.14 27.83 16.08
#